data_7ade8ffc22eb30fdc9fc41bd29e5205d
#
_entry.id   7ade8ffc22eb30fdc9fc41bd29e5205d
#
_cell.length_a   1.000
_cell.length_b   1.000
_cell.length_c   1.000
_cell.angle_alpha   90.00
_cell.angle_beta   90.00
_cell.angle_gamma   90.00
#
_symmetry.space_group_name_H-M   'P 1'
#
loop_
_entity.id
_entity.type
_entity.pdbx_description
1 polymer ?
#
loop_
_entity_poly.entity_id
_entity_poly.type
_entity_poly.pdbx_seq_one_letter_code
_entity_poly.pdbx_strand_id
1 'polypeptide(L)'
;MLADDKLRARRELPAAYRPADSATIRARVGGQIDVGVHSATHRSLPTLTDEELEREVVTSRAMLHRAVGIWPEFFAYPYGHWDPRVRAFVLSAGYRAGLTLDAGLNDAPDDLWCLRRVNISAAISDAAFQAWAVGLQGWRRD
;
A
#
# COMPACT_ATOMS: atom_id res chain seq x y z
N MET A 1 -20.74 10.42 21.27
CA MET A 1 -19.66 11.26 21.80
C MET A 1 -18.93 10.55 22.96
N LEU A 2 -18.63 9.24 22.88
CA LEU A 2 -17.98 8.44 23.92
C LEU A 2 -16.86 7.51 23.42
N ALA A 3 -16.49 7.57 22.13
CA ALA A 3 -15.43 6.71 21.55
C ALA A 3 -14.07 7.42 21.46
N ASP A 4 -14.02 8.74 21.53
CA ASP A 4 -12.80 9.51 21.24
C ASP A 4 -11.88 9.67 22.47
N ASP A 5 -12.44 9.67 23.68
CA ASP A 5 -11.64 9.86 24.90
C ASP A 5 -10.82 8.64 25.33
N LYS A 6 -11.26 7.42 24.96
CA LYS A 6 -10.49 6.21 25.24
C LYS A 6 -9.27 6.02 24.34
N LEU A 7 -9.22 6.71 23.20
CA LEU A 7 -8.07 6.71 22.30
C LEU A 7 -7.00 7.73 22.71
N ARG A 8 -7.36 8.78 23.46
CA ARG A 8 -6.42 9.81 23.93
C ARG A 8 -5.61 9.40 25.14
N ALA A 9 -6.05 8.41 25.91
CA ALA A 9 -5.32 7.87 27.06
C ALA A 9 -4.26 6.82 26.67
N ARG A 10 -3.86 6.74 25.40
CA ARG A 10 -2.77 5.84 25.00
C ARG A 10 -1.46 6.39 25.53
N ARG A 11 -0.76 5.56 26.33
CA ARG A 11 0.66 5.69 26.66
C ARG A 11 1.40 6.28 25.46
N GLU A 12 2.26 7.25 25.68
CA GLU A 12 3.16 7.72 24.63
C GLU A 12 3.86 6.53 23.99
N LEU A 13 3.65 6.35 22.70
CA LEU A 13 4.32 5.29 21.97
C LEU A 13 5.83 5.53 22.02
N PRO A 14 6.64 4.49 22.25
CA PRO A 14 8.08 4.60 22.10
C PRO A 14 8.42 5.26 20.75
N ALA A 15 9.50 6.03 20.71
CA ALA A 15 9.87 6.79 19.50
C ALA A 15 9.90 5.95 18.22
N ALA A 16 10.33 4.68 18.34
CA ALA A 16 10.36 3.73 17.22
C ALA A 16 8.96 3.39 16.62
N TYR A 17 7.88 3.64 17.35
CA TYR A 17 6.51 3.35 16.92
C TYR A 17 5.70 4.63 16.62
N ARG A 18 6.32 5.80 16.70
CA ARG A 18 5.66 7.05 16.34
C ARG A 18 5.59 7.16 14.82
N PRO A 19 4.44 7.54 14.25
CA PRO A 19 4.37 7.85 12.82
C PRO A 19 5.39 8.93 12.47
N ALA A 20 6.09 8.73 11.36
CA ALA A 20 6.97 9.76 10.82
C ALA A 20 6.12 10.98 10.38
N ASP A 21 6.58 12.18 10.70
CA ASP A 21 5.97 13.39 10.19
C ASP A 21 6.31 13.60 8.69
N SER A 22 5.55 14.46 8.03
CA SER A 22 5.74 14.73 6.60
C SER A 22 7.11 15.35 6.27
N ALA A 23 7.74 16.07 7.20
CA ALA A 23 9.06 16.63 7.01
C ALA A 23 10.14 15.54 6.99
N THR A 24 10.06 14.60 7.93
CA THR A 24 10.93 13.42 7.98
C THR A 24 10.80 12.55 6.73
N ILE A 25 9.56 12.30 6.26
CA ILE A 25 9.33 11.54 5.03
C ILE A 25 9.92 12.30 3.84
N ARG A 26 9.61 13.59 3.70
CA ARG A 26 10.06 14.44 2.60
C ARG A 26 11.58 14.49 2.47
N ALA A 27 12.29 14.46 3.58
CA ALA A 27 13.76 14.47 3.58
C ALA A 27 14.39 13.18 3.03
N ARG A 28 13.64 12.09 2.90
CA ARG A 28 14.14 10.77 2.49
C ARG A 28 13.57 10.26 1.17
N VAL A 29 12.44 10.81 0.75
CA VAL A 29 11.76 10.43 -0.49
C VAL A 29 12.59 10.82 -1.71
N GLY A 30 12.61 9.96 -2.71
CA GLY A 30 13.39 10.15 -3.94
C GLY A 30 14.86 9.74 -3.86
N GLY A 31 15.32 9.27 -2.69
CA GLY A 31 16.67 8.76 -2.50
C GLY A 31 16.70 7.37 -1.87
N GLN A 32 16.31 7.30 -0.60
CA GLN A 32 16.37 6.05 0.16
C GLN A 32 15.05 5.29 0.22
N ILE A 33 13.92 5.99 0.04
CA ILE A 33 12.58 5.41 0.09
C ILE A 33 11.70 5.94 -1.03
N ASP A 34 10.80 5.08 -1.50
CA ASP A 34 9.67 5.47 -2.32
C ASP A 34 8.38 5.43 -1.48
N VAL A 35 7.43 6.31 -1.83
CA VAL A 35 6.14 6.40 -1.14
C VAL A 35 5.03 6.11 -2.13
N GLY A 36 4.21 5.11 -1.81
CA GLY A 36 3.00 4.77 -2.54
C GLY A 36 1.74 5.21 -1.79
N VAL A 37 0.62 5.22 -2.50
CA VAL A 37 -0.70 5.49 -1.92
C VAL A 37 -1.35 4.17 -1.46
N HIS A 38 -2.04 4.23 -0.32
CA HIS A 38 -2.82 3.11 0.22
C HIS A 38 -4.24 3.54 0.58
N SER A 39 -4.91 4.23 -0.36
CA SER A 39 -6.18 4.93 -0.20
C SER A 39 -6.14 6.09 0.82
N ALA A 40 -7.26 6.77 1.01
CA ALA A 40 -7.40 7.84 2.01
C ALA A 40 -7.90 7.30 3.35
N THR A 41 -8.85 6.35 3.35
CA THR A 41 -9.55 5.89 4.56
C THR A 41 -9.45 4.38 4.81
N HIS A 42 -8.69 3.65 3.97
CA HIS A 42 -8.45 2.22 4.10
C HIS A 42 -9.72 1.36 4.03
N ARG A 43 -10.71 1.77 3.22
CA ARG A 43 -11.93 0.99 2.97
C ARG A 43 -11.70 -0.05 1.86
N SER A 44 -12.51 -1.10 1.84
CA SER A 44 -12.51 -2.07 0.73
C SER A 44 -13.05 -1.40 -0.54
N LEU A 45 -12.18 -1.17 -1.52
CA LEU A 45 -12.49 -0.34 -2.69
C LEU A 45 -13.62 -0.90 -3.58
N PRO A 46 -13.77 -2.23 -3.80
CA PRO A 46 -14.89 -2.77 -4.60
C PRO A 46 -16.28 -2.44 -4.07
N THR A 47 -16.41 -2.09 -2.79
CA THR A 47 -17.70 -1.76 -2.16
C THR A 47 -18.10 -0.29 -2.29
N LEU A 48 -17.23 0.54 -2.89
CA LEU A 48 -17.39 1.98 -2.96
C LEU A 48 -18.11 2.43 -4.24
N THR A 49 -18.77 3.58 -4.18
CA THR A 49 -19.27 4.28 -5.38
C THR A 49 -18.10 4.86 -6.19
N ASP A 50 -18.35 5.30 -7.42
CA ASP A 50 -17.31 5.92 -8.26
C ASP A 50 -16.81 7.24 -7.66
N GLU A 51 -17.69 8.03 -7.03
CA GLU A 51 -17.30 9.26 -6.35
C GLU A 51 -16.43 9.00 -5.11
N GLU A 52 -16.71 7.91 -4.40
CA GLU A 52 -15.88 7.47 -3.28
C GLU A 52 -14.52 6.96 -3.79
N LEU A 53 -14.49 6.18 -4.88
CA LEU A 53 -13.25 5.73 -5.52
C LEU A 53 -12.39 6.90 -5.99
N GLU A 54 -12.99 7.95 -6.56
CA GLU A 54 -12.27 9.16 -6.94
C GLU A 54 -11.54 9.78 -5.73
N ARG A 55 -12.19 9.82 -4.57
CA ARG A 55 -11.55 10.32 -3.34
C ARG A 55 -10.46 9.38 -2.82
N GLU A 56 -10.73 8.08 -2.80
CA GLU A 56 -9.81 7.08 -2.25
C GLU A 56 -8.56 6.87 -3.12
N VAL A 57 -8.67 7.04 -4.43
CA VAL A 57 -7.61 6.73 -5.39
C VAL A 57 -6.96 8.00 -5.94
N VAL A 58 -7.74 8.93 -6.48
CA VAL A 58 -7.22 10.10 -7.19
C VAL A 58 -6.90 11.23 -6.22
N THR A 59 -7.87 11.63 -5.39
CA THR A 59 -7.67 12.73 -4.44
C THR A 59 -6.58 12.39 -3.42
N SER A 60 -6.52 11.14 -2.94
CA SER A 60 -5.48 10.68 -2.02
C SER A 60 -4.06 10.81 -2.60
N ARG A 61 -3.89 10.58 -3.90
CA ARG A 61 -2.62 10.79 -4.60
C ARG A 61 -2.16 12.24 -4.53
N ALA A 62 -3.07 13.17 -4.83
CA ALA A 62 -2.79 14.60 -4.75
C ALA A 62 -2.53 15.09 -3.31
N MET A 63 -3.23 14.50 -2.33
CA MET A 63 -3.00 14.79 -0.91
C MET A 63 -1.59 14.36 -0.48
N LEU A 64 -1.18 13.14 -0.85
CA LEU A 64 0.14 12.63 -0.51
C LEU A 64 1.23 13.45 -1.23
N HIS A 65 1.03 13.78 -2.52
CA HIS A 65 1.95 14.66 -3.24
C HIS A 65 2.17 16.00 -2.50
N ARG A 66 1.10 16.65 -2.05
CA ARG A 66 1.23 17.91 -1.27
C ARG A 66 1.99 17.69 0.04
N ALA A 67 1.83 16.53 0.68
CA ALA A 67 2.50 16.23 1.95
C ALA A 67 3.98 15.92 1.78
N VAL A 68 4.38 15.19 0.73
CA VAL A 68 5.75 14.67 0.58
C VAL A 68 6.58 15.34 -0.53
N GLY A 69 5.95 16.09 -1.44
CA GLY A 69 6.63 16.86 -2.48
C GLY A 69 6.92 16.12 -3.79
N ILE A 70 6.64 14.81 -3.85
CA ILE A 70 6.75 14.00 -5.08
C ILE A 70 5.41 13.39 -5.44
N TRP A 71 5.20 13.06 -6.72
CA TRP A 71 4.03 12.32 -7.16
C TRP A 71 4.22 10.84 -6.86
N PRO A 72 3.34 10.24 -6.01
CA PRO A 72 3.39 8.79 -5.79
C PRO A 72 3.10 8.03 -7.09
N GLU A 73 3.92 7.06 -7.40
CA GLU A 73 3.79 6.27 -8.64
C GLU A 73 3.06 4.93 -8.43
N PHE A 74 2.95 4.47 -7.18
CA PHE A 74 2.42 3.16 -6.84
C PHE A 74 1.17 3.27 -5.97
N PHE A 75 0.23 2.33 -6.18
CA PHE A 75 -0.96 2.19 -5.38
C PHE A 75 -1.03 0.79 -4.76
N ALA A 76 -1.20 0.68 -3.44
CA ALA A 76 -1.46 -0.59 -2.78
C ALA A 76 -2.96 -0.67 -2.44
N TYR A 77 -3.62 -1.74 -2.87
CA TYR A 77 -5.04 -1.94 -2.60
C TYR A 77 -5.26 -2.29 -1.12
N PRO A 78 -6.14 -1.57 -0.38
CA PRO A 78 -6.54 -1.95 0.96
C PRO A 78 -7.06 -3.39 1.00
N TYR A 79 -6.56 -4.18 1.93
CA TYR A 79 -6.84 -5.64 2.05
C TYR A 79 -6.45 -6.46 0.82
N GLY A 80 -5.77 -5.86 -0.16
CA GLY A 80 -5.54 -6.46 -1.47
C GLY A 80 -6.79 -6.54 -2.36
N HIS A 81 -7.93 -6.01 -1.91
CA HIS A 81 -9.21 -6.11 -2.61
C HIS A 81 -9.27 -5.18 -3.81
N TRP A 82 -9.51 -5.77 -4.98
CA TRP A 82 -9.68 -5.07 -6.25
C TRP A 82 -10.70 -5.79 -7.14
N ASP A 83 -11.19 -5.10 -8.13
CA ASP A 83 -11.99 -5.61 -9.24
C ASP A 83 -11.62 -4.84 -10.52
N PRO A 84 -12.12 -5.22 -11.71
CA PRO A 84 -11.80 -4.54 -12.95
C PRO A 84 -12.15 -3.03 -12.94
N ARG A 85 -13.21 -2.62 -12.22
CA ARG A 85 -13.61 -1.23 -12.08
C ARG A 85 -12.60 -0.44 -11.24
N VAL A 86 -12.24 -0.96 -10.06
CA VAL A 86 -11.22 -0.36 -9.18
C VAL A 86 -9.86 -0.26 -9.89
N ARG A 87 -9.47 -1.33 -10.61
CA ARG A 87 -8.26 -1.32 -11.42
C ARG A 87 -8.27 -0.20 -12.47
N ALA A 88 -9.40 0.01 -13.15
CA ALA A 88 -9.55 1.08 -14.13
C ALA A 88 -9.36 2.47 -13.49
N PHE A 89 -9.85 2.69 -12.27
CA PHE A 89 -9.60 3.93 -11.51
C PHE A 89 -8.12 4.11 -11.21
N VAL A 90 -7.41 3.08 -10.77
CA VAL A 90 -5.97 3.15 -10.48
C VAL A 90 -5.17 3.45 -11.76
N LEU A 91 -5.51 2.81 -12.87
CA LEU A 91 -4.90 3.07 -14.17
C LEU A 91 -5.14 4.53 -14.62
N SER A 92 -6.40 4.99 -14.60
CA SER A 92 -6.78 6.34 -15.05
C SER A 92 -6.21 7.45 -14.16
N ALA A 93 -5.99 7.16 -12.88
CA ALA A 93 -5.34 8.09 -11.95
C ALA A 93 -3.83 8.29 -12.23
N GLY A 94 -3.26 7.56 -13.20
CA GLY A 94 -1.89 7.70 -13.64
C GLY A 94 -0.86 7.03 -12.73
N TYR A 95 -1.25 6.05 -11.94
CA TYR A 95 -0.30 5.18 -11.24
C TYR A 95 0.44 4.26 -12.24
N ARG A 96 1.70 3.98 -11.97
CA ARG A 96 2.53 3.10 -12.79
C ARG A 96 2.30 1.62 -12.45
N ALA A 97 1.95 1.33 -11.19
CA ALA A 97 1.60 -0.02 -10.78
C ALA A 97 0.63 -0.04 -9.60
N GLY A 98 -0.15 -1.13 -9.49
CA GLY A 98 -1.02 -1.47 -8.38
C GLY A 98 -0.57 -2.77 -7.71
N LEU A 99 -0.55 -2.78 -6.38
CA LEU A 99 -0.07 -3.92 -5.58
C LEU A 99 -1.24 -4.54 -4.82
N THR A 100 -1.48 -5.83 -5.07
CA THR A 100 -2.50 -6.63 -4.38
C THR A 100 -1.91 -7.32 -3.14
N LEU A 101 -2.67 -8.19 -2.50
CA LEU A 101 -2.18 -9.19 -1.51
C LEU A 101 -2.25 -10.61 -2.06
N ASP A 102 -2.55 -10.78 -3.36
CA ASP A 102 -2.49 -12.08 -4.00
C ASP A 102 -1.06 -12.61 -3.91
N ALA A 103 -0.92 -13.81 -3.39
CA ALA A 103 0.39 -14.42 -3.20
C ALA A 103 0.96 -14.91 -4.53
N GLY A 104 2.25 -14.72 -4.75
CA GLY A 104 2.92 -15.27 -5.93
C GLY A 104 4.06 -14.39 -6.45
N LEU A 105 4.66 -14.86 -7.53
CA LEU A 105 5.65 -14.13 -8.31
C LEU A 105 4.96 -13.40 -9.46
N ASN A 106 5.58 -12.33 -9.92
CA ASN A 106 5.16 -11.57 -11.08
C ASN A 106 6.08 -11.91 -12.25
N ASP A 107 5.50 -12.32 -13.36
CA ASP A 107 6.22 -12.60 -14.61
C ASP A 107 5.77 -11.60 -15.70
N ALA A 108 6.60 -11.34 -16.68
CA ALA A 108 6.11 -10.69 -17.89
C ALA A 108 5.29 -11.71 -18.71
N PRO A 109 4.05 -11.41 -19.13
CA PRO A 109 3.38 -10.11 -19.25
C PRO A 109 2.33 -9.82 -18.16
N ASP A 110 2.67 -9.97 -16.88
CA ASP A 110 1.71 -9.72 -15.81
C ASP A 110 1.15 -8.29 -15.85
N ASP A 111 -0.07 -8.16 -15.37
CA ASP A 111 -0.74 -6.87 -15.29
C ASP A 111 -0.11 -6.00 -14.19
N LEU A 112 0.57 -4.94 -14.58
CA LEU A 112 1.24 -4.02 -13.65
C LEU A 112 0.31 -3.40 -12.61
N TRP A 113 -1.00 -3.35 -12.86
CA TRP A 113 -1.97 -2.81 -11.90
C TRP A 113 -2.57 -3.86 -10.97
N CYS A 114 -2.08 -5.11 -11.02
CA CYS A 114 -2.49 -6.21 -10.15
C CYS A 114 -1.29 -7.04 -9.69
N LEU A 115 -0.18 -6.37 -9.36
CA LEU A 115 1.04 -7.04 -8.93
C LEU A 115 0.83 -7.81 -7.63
N ARG A 116 1.25 -9.05 -7.64
CA ARG A 116 1.24 -9.96 -6.51
C ARG A 116 2.32 -9.58 -5.52
N ARG A 117 2.09 -9.87 -4.25
CA ARG A 117 3.06 -9.64 -3.17
C ARG A 117 3.19 -10.85 -2.27
N VAL A 118 4.37 -11.01 -1.72
CA VAL A 118 4.61 -12.00 -0.66
C VAL A 118 4.49 -11.30 0.69
N ASN A 119 3.58 -11.76 1.53
CA ASN A 119 3.45 -11.27 2.89
C ASN A 119 4.46 -11.98 3.80
N ILE A 120 5.45 -11.26 4.28
CA ILE A 120 6.47 -11.78 5.19
C ILE A 120 6.02 -11.54 6.64
N SER A 121 5.71 -12.64 7.34
CA SER A 121 5.39 -12.60 8.76
C SER A 121 6.61 -12.25 9.60
N ALA A 122 6.41 -11.43 10.65
CA ALA A 122 7.46 -11.16 11.65
C ALA A 122 7.93 -12.43 12.41
N ALA A 123 7.15 -13.52 12.35
CA ALA A 123 7.49 -14.81 12.97
C ALA A 123 8.27 -15.74 12.03
N ILE A 124 8.57 -15.33 10.80
CA ILE A 124 9.36 -16.16 9.87
C ILE A 124 10.78 -16.29 10.38
N SER A 125 11.35 -17.50 10.30
CA SER A 125 12.77 -17.70 10.60
C SER A 125 13.65 -17.17 9.48
N ASP A 126 14.89 -16.80 9.79
CA ASP A 126 15.87 -16.34 8.79
C ASP A 126 16.09 -17.37 7.68
N ALA A 127 16.14 -18.65 8.02
CA ALA A 127 16.30 -19.73 7.04
C ALA A 127 15.09 -19.81 6.09
N ALA A 128 13.86 -19.67 6.61
CA ALA A 128 12.65 -19.66 5.79
C ALA A 128 12.57 -18.38 4.92
N PHE A 129 12.97 -17.22 5.45
CA PHE A 129 13.05 -16.00 4.68
C PHE A 129 14.08 -16.13 3.53
N GLN A 130 15.27 -16.65 3.79
CA GLN A 130 16.29 -16.89 2.76
C GLN A 130 15.77 -17.85 1.68
N ALA A 131 15.12 -18.95 2.07
CA ALA A 131 14.53 -19.88 1.12
C ALA A 131 13.46 -19.22 0.23
N TRP A 132 12.65 -18.32 0.79
CA TRP A 132 11.69 -17.54 0.02
C TRP A 132 12.35 -16.54 -0.91
N ALA A 133 13.37 -15.82 -0.42
CA ALA A 133 14.05 -14.79 -1.20
C ALA A 133 14.74 -15.35 -2.44
N VAL A 134 15.16 -16.63 -2.41
CA VAL A 134 15.77 -17.33 -3.56
C VAL A 134 14.81 -18.23 -4.32
N GLY A 135 13.51 -18.17 -4.02
CA GLY A 135 12.47 -18.90 -4.77
C GLY A 135 12.44 -20.42 -4.51
N LEU A 136 13.08 -20.91 -3.45
CA LEU A 136 13.12 -22.34 -3.11
C LEU A 136 11.79 -22.87 -2.52
N GLN A 137 10.91 -22.03 -2.07
CA GLN A 137 9.53 -22.42 -1.73
C GLN A 137 8.71 -22.31 -3.01
N GLY A 138 8.29 -23.46 -3.54
CA GLY A 138 7.50 -23.55 -4.76
C GLY A 138 6.25 -22.68 -4.70
N TRP A 139 6.31 -21.51 -5.31
CA TRP A 139 5.15 -20.71 -5.59
C TRP A 139 4.36 -21.45 -6.66
N ARG A 140 3.19 -21.97 -6.31
CA ARG A 140 2.30 -22.55 -7.30
C ARG A 140 1.86 -21.41 -8.22
N ARG A 141 2.06 -21.59 -9.52
CA ARG A 141 1.36 -20.84 -10.54
C ARG A 141 -0.01 -21.49 -10.65
N ASP A 142 -1.05 -20.88 -10.13
CA ASP A 142 -2.43 -21.26 -10.40
C ASP A 142 -2.88 -20.61 -11.70
#